data_102abfaaea800ddff71c7f6ee975e5de
#
_entry.id   102abfaaea800ddff71c7f6ee975e5de
#
_cell.length_a   1.000
_cell.length_b   1.000
_cell.length_c   1.000
_cell.angle_alpha   90.00
_cell.angle_beta   90.00
_cell.angle_gamma   90.00
#
_symmetry.space_group_name_H-M   'P 1'
#
loop_
_entity.id
_entity.type
_entity.pdbx_description
1 polymer ?
#
loop_
_entity_poly.entity_id
_entity_poly.type
_entity_poly.pdbx_seq_one_letter_code
_entity_poly.pdbx_strand_id
1 'polypeptide(L)'
;PIMLKSKWCHLHGLSREELVEKGEDPNEPGGYFIINGTEKVLITIEDLASNKFLVEKPSSGTSEYVGKMFSEYGSFKIPHTLEKLKDGIFYLTFTRVKRIPAILIIKALGLLKDEEITRFVSENRQFDEVIINLIEFASIKAEDEALDYVAKKIGITQSKEVRIERMREILDKYLLPHLGIKKEDRIFKAYNLCKMLKKFLRVSREELQVDDKDHYMNKKLKLAGDLLSDLLRLNIKVLIGDLLYNFQRMVKRGKFPTIKNLIRDKLLTQRIYSSMATGTWVSGRKGISQRIQRLNYLEMLSHLQRVVSPLSASQENFEARELHSTHLGRLCPIETPEGT
;
A
#
# COMPACT_ATOMS: atom_id res chain seq x y z
N PRO A 1 9.08 16.53 -16.09
CA PRO A 1 10.25 17.02 -15.38
C PRO A 1 11.38 16.00 -15.40
N ILE A 2 12.62 16.48 -15.51
CA ILE A 2 13.84 15.67 -15.51
C ILE A 2 14.61 16.01 -14.24
N MET A 3 15.09 15.00 -13.52
CA MET A 3 15.95 15.22 -12.36
C MET A 3 17.33 15.68 -12.82
N LEU A 4 17.86 16.72 -12.19
CA LEU A 4 19.16 17.28 -12.52
C LEU A 4 20.27 16.22 -12.34
N LYS A 5 21.23 16.18 -13.26
CA LYS A 5 22.30 15.16 -13.36
C LYS A 5 21.83 13.71 -13.51
N SER A 6 20.53 13.45 -13.73
CA SER A 6 20.08 12.11 -14.10
C SER A 6 20.53 11.74 -15.53
N LYS A 7 20.43 10.45 -15.87
CA LYS A 7 20.83 9.93 -17.20
C LYS A 7 20.28 10.73 -18.40
N TRP A 8 19.13 11.37 -18.26
CA TRP A 8 18.46 12.14 -19.30
C TRP A 8 18.72 13.65 -19.22
N CYS A 9 19.48 14.08 -18.21
CA CYS A 9 19.85 15.48 -18.06
C CYS A 9 21.08 15.80 -18.93
N HIS A 10 21.10 16.99 -19.51
CA HIS A 10 22.25 17.47 -20.30
C HIS A 10 23.53 17.68 -19.47
N LEU A 11 23.43 17.71 -18.15
CA LEU A 11 24.55 17.79 -17.21
C LEU A 11 25.05 16.41 -16.74
N HIS A 12 24.49 15.30 -17.29
CA HIS A 12 24.92 13.97 -16.90
C HIS A 12 26.35 13.66 -17.31
N GLY A 13 27.14 13.19 -16.34
CA GLY A 13 28.50 12.71 -16.57
C GLY A 13 29.53 13.80 -16.84
N LEU A 14 29.16 15.07 -16.72
CA LEU A 14 30.11 16.19 -16.95
C LEU A 14 31.12 16.30 -15.80
N SER A 15 32.38 16.61 -16.16
CA SER A 15 33.44 16.96 -15.22
C SER A 15 33.19 18.34 -14.60
N ARG A 16 33.96 18.68 -13.55
CA ARG A 16 33.88 20.01 -12.93
C ARG A 16 34.20 21.14 -13.90
N GLU A 17 35.17 20.94 -14.75
CA GLU A 17 35.60 21.92 -15.74
C GLU A 17 34.52 22.16 -16.80
N GLU A 18 33.94 21.10 -17.32
CA GLU A 18 32.81 21.16 -18.26
C GLU A 18 31.54 21.79 -17.67
N LEU A 19 31.29 21.61 -16.34
CA LEU A 19 30.19 22.30 -15.66
C LEU A 19 30.44 23.83 -15.65
N VAL A 20 31.66 24.26 -15.30
CA VAL A 20 32.03 25.68 -15.30
C VAL A 20 31.92 26.30 -16.70
N GLU A 21 32.35 25.58 -17.73
CA GLU A 21 32.20 26.03 -19.14
C GLU A 21 30.72 26.26 -19.51
N LYS A 22 29.81 25.46 -18.94
CA LYS A 22 28.35 25.61 -19.13
C LYS A 22 27.71 26.65 -18.20
N GLY A 23 28.50 27.30 -17.36
CA GLY A 23 27.99 28.29 -16.40
C GLY A 23 27.33 27.69 -15.15
N GLU A 24 27.58 26.42 -14.88
CA GLU A 24 27.04 25.70 -13.70
C GLU A 24 28.07 25.64 -12.57
N ASP A 25 27.59 25.39 -11.34
CA ASP A 25 28.48 25.22 -10.18
C ASP A 25 29.32 23.93 -10.34
N PRO A 26 30.65 24.00 -10.20
CA PRO A 26 31.53 22.84 -10.29
C PRO A 26 31.21 21.75 -9.23
N ASN A 27 30.59 22.13 -8.10
CA ASN A 27 30.19 21.23 -7.04
C ASN A 27 28.67 20.89 -7.02
N GLU A 28 27.97 21.21 -8.11
CA GLU A 28 26.53 20.92 -8.23
C GLU A 28 26.25 19.41 -8.01
N PRO A 29 25.48 19.01 -6.96
CA PRO A 29 25.21 17.60 -6.69
C PRO A 29 24.12 17.01 -7.60
N GLY A 30 23.20 17.82 -8.09
CA GLY A 30 21.99 17.35 -8.78
C GLY A 30 20.97 16.72 -7.83
N GLY A 31 20.09 15.84 -8.34
CA GLY A 31 19.12 15.10 -7.52
C GLY A 31 17.81 15.84 -7.24
N TYR A 32 17.60 17.02 -7.80
CA TYR A 32 16.39 17.82 -7.66
C TYR A 32 15.77 18.18 -9.03
N PHE A 33 14.62 18.83 -8.99
CA PHE A 33 13.86 19.25 -10.18
C PHE A 33 13.71 20.78 -10.20
N ILE A 34 13.71 21.36 -11.39
CA ILE A 34 13.41 22.78 -11.58
C ILE A 34 11.99 22.90 -12.13
N ILE A 35 11.09 23.51 -11.36
CA ILE A 35 9.69 23.73 -11.71
C ILE A 35 9.39 25.23 -11.67
N ASN A 36 9.16 25.83 -12.82
CA ASN A 36 8.99 27.29 -12.97
C ASN A 36 10.08 28.11 -12.26
N GLY A 37 11.34 27.79 -12.50
CA GLY A 37 12.46 28.48 -11.89
C GLY A 37 12.64 28.20 -10.38
N THR A 38 11.81 27.35 -9.78
CA THR A 38 11.95 26.93 -8.37
C THR A 38 12.55 25.53 -8.30
N GLU A 39 13.61 25.38 -7.55
CA GLU A 39 14.25 24.09 -7.28
C GLU A 39 13.42 23.28 -6.28
N LYS A 40 13.05 22.08 -6.68
CA LYS A 40 12.18 21.18 -5.91
C LYS A 40 12.84 19.83 -5.67
N VAL A 41 12.92 19.43 -4.42
CA VAL A 41 13.40 18.12 -3.99
C VAL A 41 12.21 17.22 -3.72
N LEU A 42 12.26 15.97 -4.17
CA LEU A 42 11.33 14.92 -3.73
C LEU A 42 11.92 14.20 -2.53
N ILE A 43 11.32 14.43 -1.38
CA ILE A 43 11.78 13.85 -0.12
C ILE A 43 11.55 12.34 -0.11
N THR A 44 12.55 11.59 0.36
CA THR A 44 12.40 10.14 0.56
C THR A 44 11.43 9.87 1.70
N ILE A 45 10.48 8.98 1.46
CA ILE A 45 9.45 8.64 2.45
C ILE A 45 9.72 7.24 3.00
N GLU A 46 9.73 7.14 4.32
CA GLU A 46 9.70 5.88 5.03
C GLU A 46 8.24 5.42 5.18
N ASP A 47 7.90 4.20 4.79
CA ASP A 47 6.57 3.61 4.96
C ASP A 47 6.70 2.15 5.43
N LEU A 48 5.65 1.59 6.04
CA LEU A 48 5.62 0.17 6.35
C LEU A 48 5.71 -0.66 5.05
N ALA A 49 6.50 -1.73 5.11
CA ALA A 49 6.65 -2.63 3.98
C ALA A 49 5.29 -3.21 3.58
N SER A 50 4.92 -3.02 2.32
CA SER A 50 3.70 -3.58 1.76
C SER A 50 3.83 -5.09 1.58
N ASN A 51 2.69 -5.78 1.54
CA ASN A 51 2.58 -7.23 1.31
C ASN A 51 3.25 -8.10 2.39
N LYS A 52 3.53 -7.52 3.55
CA LYS A 52 4.08 -8.21 4.72
C LYS A 52 3.03 -8.26 5.83
N PHE A 53 2.75 -9.46 6.32
CA PHE A 53 1.82 -9.65 7.45
C PHE A 53 2.58 -9.54 8.76
N LEU A 54 2.16 -8.57 9.59
CA LEU A 54 2.73 -8.27 10.89
C LEU A 54 1.69 -8.55 11.96
N VAL A 55 2.10 -9.16 13.06
CA VAL A 55 1.25 -9.44 14.22
C VAL A 55 1.77 -8.60 15.38
N GLU A 56 0.89 -7.76 15.93
CA GLU A 56 1.20 -6.85 17.03
C GLU A 56 0.28 -7.12 18.24
N LYS A 57 0.72 -6.74 19.43
CA LYS A 57 -0.10 -6.72 20.65
C LYS A 57 -0.54 -5.27 20.90
N PRO A 58 -1.79 -4.90 20.59
CA PRO A 58 -2.24 -3.52 20.75
C PRO A 58 -2.35 -3.17 22.24
N SER A 59 -2.06 -1.94 22.60
CA SER A 59 -2.22 -1.41 23.97
C SER A 59 -3.68 -1.27 24.39
N SER A 60 -4.61 -1.19 23.42
CA SER A 60 -6.05 -1.10 23.64
C SER A 60 -6.80 -1.77 22.49
N GLY A 61 -7.90 -2.45 22.78
CA GLY A 61 -8.72 -3.11 21.76
C GLY A 61 -9.52 -4.29 22.29
N THR A 62 -10.31 -4.92 21.42
CA THR A 62 -11.14 -6.08 21.74
C THR A 62 -10.40 -7.42 21.63
N SER A 63 -9.24 -7.40 20.96
CA SER A 63 -8.41 -8.56 20.68
C SER A 63 -7.05 -8.40 21.33
N GLU A 64 -6.52 -9.46 21.91
CA GLU A 64 -5.19 -9.44 22.53
C GLU A 64 -4.07 -9.29 21.51
N TYR A 65 -4.23 -9.91 20.35
CA TYR A 65 -3.30 -9.81 19.21
C TYR A 65 -4.06 -9.36 17.98
N VAL A 66 -3.40 -8.55 17.15
CA VAL A 66 -3.95 -8.06 15.88
C VAL A 66 -2.92 -8.25 14.78
N GLY A 67 -3.32 -8.96 13.74
CA GLY A 67 -2.51 -9.11 12.53
C GLY A 67 -2.87 -8.05 11.52
N LYS A 68 -1.88 -7.32 11.00
CA LYS A 68 -2.07 -6.26 10.01
C LYS A 68 -1.22 -6.50 8.76
N MET A 69 -1.78 -6.22 7.61
CA MET A 69 -1.07 -6.24 6.35
C MET A 69 -1.61 -5.16 5.41
N PHE A 70 -0.71 -4.48 4.73
CA PHE A 70 -1.06 -3.59 3.63
C PHE A 70 -0.79 -4.31 2.31
N SER A 71 -1.85 -4.72 1.63
CA SER A 71 -1.73 -5.30 0.29
C SER A 71 -1.65 -4.19 -0.74
N GLU A 72 -0.54 -4.14 -1.48
CA GLU A 72 -0.28 -3.10 -2.48
C GLU A 72 -0.28 -3.72 -3.88
N TYR A 73 -1.14 -3.19 -4.74
CA TYR A 73 -1.21 -3.53 -6.15
C TYR A 73 -1.30 -2.26 -6.99
N GLY A 74 -0.24 -1.96 -7.71
CA GLY A 74 -0.14 -0.71 -8.46
C GLY A 74 -0.16 0.51 -7.52
N SER A 75 -1.16 1.37 -7.67
CA SER A 75 -1.32 2.58 -6.85
C SER A 75 -2.25 2.40 -5.64
N PHE A 76 -2.79 1.20 -5.44
CA PHE A 76 -3.73 0.93 -4.35
C PHE A 76 -3.03 0.19 -3.22
N LYS A 77 -3.19 0.72 -2.01
CA LYS A 77 -2.73 0.10 -0.76
C LYS A 77 -3.97 -0.20 0.08
N ILE A 78 -4.28 -1.48 0.24
CA ILE A 78 -5.47 -1.95 0.93
C ILE A 78 -5.09 -2.54 2.28
N PRO A 79 -5.58 -1.98 3.40
CA PRO A 79 -5.35 -2.54 4.72
C PRO A 79 -6.16 -3.81 4.91
N HIS A 80 -5.53 -4.82 5.47
CA HIS A 80 -6.15 -6.07 5.93
C HIS A 80 -5.83 -6.22 7.41
N THR A 81 -6.85 -6.54 8.20
CA THR A 81 -6.71 -6.77 9.64
C THR A 81 -7.30 -8.12 10.00
N LEU A 82 -6.53 -8.94 10.71
CA LEU A 82 -6.94 -10.23 11.24
C LEU A 82 -6.97 -10.14 12.76
N GLU A 83 -8.11 -10.48 13.37
CA GLU A 83 -8.35 -10.41 14.81
C GLU A 83 -8.97 -11.70 15.30
N LYS A 84 -8.60 -12.14 16.52
CA LYS A 84 -9.33 -13.20 17.26
C LYS A 84 -10.16 -12.53 18.34
N LEU A 85 -11.46 -12.68 18.28
CA LEU A 85 -12.34 -12.14 19.31
C LEU A 85 -12.52 -13.13 20.49
N LYS A 86 -13.24 -12.70 21.53
CA LYS A 86 -13.50 -13.49 22.74
C LYS A 86 -14.31 -14.77 22.48
N ASP A 87 -15.04 -14.84 21.38
CA ASP A 87 -15.77 -16.02 20.90
C ASP A 87 -14.84 -17.10 20.31
N GLY A 88 -13.55 -16.84 20.23
CA GLY A 88 -12.55 -17.75 19.66
C GLY A 88 -12.51 -17.75 18.13
N ILE A 89 -13.33 -16.94 17.46
CA ILE A 89 -13.42 -16.88 16.00
C ILE A 89 -12.42 -15.87 15.44
N PHE A 90 -11.80 -16.23 14.30
CA PHE A 90 -10.91 -15.34 13.58
C PHE A 90 -11.69 -14.49 12.58
N TYR A 91 -11.58 -13.19 12.71
CA TYR A 91 -12.24 -12.22 11.85
C TYR A 91 -11.26 -11.48 10.97
N LEU A 92 -11.58 -11.43 9.68
CA LEU A 92 -10.85 -10.64 8.68
C LEU A 92 -11.62 -9.37 8.35
N THR A 93 -10.91 -8.25 8.30
CA THR A 93 -11.44 -6.95 7.89
C THR A 93 -10.59 -6.39 6.76
N PHE A 94 -11.23 -5.93 5.69
CA PHE A 94 -10.57 -5.22 4.58
C PHE A 94 -11.56 -4.30 3.88
N THR A 95 -11.10 -3.13 3.45
CA THR A 95 -11.85 -2.06 2.77
C THR A 95 -13.36 -1.97 3.10
N ARG A 96 -14.23 -2.67 2.38
CA ARG A 96 -15.70 -2.65 2.53
C ARG A 96 -16.23 -3.79 3.38
N VAL A 97 -15.39 -4.73 3.74
CA VAL A 97 -15.72 -5.94 4.46
C VAL A 97 -15.25 -5.81 5.90
N LYS A 98 -16.19 -5.69 6.83
CA LYS A 98 -15.89 -5.53 8.26
C LYS A 98 -16.23 -6.82 9.01
N ARG A 99 -15.25 -7.36 9.75
CA ARG A 99 -15.39 -8.50 10.69
C ARG A 99 -16.16 -9.69 10.10
N ILE A 100 -15.60 -10.30 9.07
CA ILE A 100 -16.11 -11.55 8.51
C ILE A 100 -15.22 -12.69 8.99
N PRO A 101 -15.80 -13.86 9.41
CA PRO A 101 -15.01 -15.03 9.78
C PRO A 101 -14.04 -15.44 8.67
N ALA A 102 -12.76 -15.57 9.02
CA ALA A 102 -11.69 -15.84 8.05
C ALA A 102 -11.91 -17.21 7.35
N ILE A 103 -12.41 -18.21 8.05
CA ILE A 103 -12.71 -19.53 7.49
C ILE A 103 -13.77 -19.45 6.39
N LEU A 104 -14.80 -18.62 6.56
CA LEU A 104 -15.81 -18.41 5.51
C LEU A 104 -15.22 -17.81 4.24
N ILE A 105 -14.28 -16.88 4.39
CA ILE A 105 -13.60 -16.29 3.25
C ILE A 105 -12.71 -17.33 2.57
N ILE A 106 -12.03 -18.19 3.31
CA ILE A 106 -11.22 -19.28 2.77
C ILE A 106 -12.11 -20.26 1.97
N LYS A 107 -13.26 -20.66 2.52
CA LYS A 107 -14.24 -21.50 1.81
C LYS A 107 -14.80 -20.78 0.57
N ALA A 108 -15.10 -19.49 0.65
CA ALA A 108 -15.59 -18.68 -0.47
C ALA A 108 -14.53 -18.48 -1.60
N LEU A 109 -13.26 -18.72 -1.34
CA LEU A 109 -12.18 -18.71 -2.33
C LEU A 109 -11.95 -20.09 -2.99
N GLY A 110 -12.73 -21.10 -2.61
CA GLY A 110 -12.70 -22.43 -3.20
C GLY A 110 -11.93 -23.49 -2.41
N LEU A 111 -11.34 -23.17 -1.26
CA LEU A 111 -10.72 -24.15 -0.37
C LEU A 111 -11.80 -24.69 0.60
N LEU A 112 -12.50 -25.76 0.18
CA LEU A 112 -13.69 -26.25 0.87
C LEU A 112 -13.42 -27.34 1.90
N LYS A 113 -12.37 -28.15 1.70
CA LYS A 113 -12.07 -29.31 2.54
C LYS A 113 -11.44 -28.85 3.87
N ASP A 114 -12.12 -29.17 4.96
CA ASP A 114 -11.67 -28.80 6.29
C ASP A 114 -10.31 -29.43 6.66
N GLU A 115 -10.04 -30.64 6.15
CA GLU A 115 -8.76 -31.33 6.29
C GLU A 115 -7.60 -30.56 5.62
N GLU A 116 -7.85 -30.02 4.42
CA GLU A 116 -6.86 -29.24 3.69
C GLU A 116 -6.56 -27.91 4.43
N ILE A 117 -7.59 -27.22 4.91
CA ILE A 117 -7.45 -26.00 5.71
C ILE A 117 -6.61 -26.28 6.96
N THR A 118 -6.98 -27.34 7.69
CA THR A 118 -6.25 -27.77 8.90
C THR A 118 -4.80 -28.08 8.58
N ARG A 119 -4.56 -28.83 7.51
CA ARG A 119 -3.18 -29.18 7.08
C ARG A 119 -2.33 -27.93 6.77
N PHE A 120 -2.89 -26.94 6.09
CA PHE A 120 -2.16 -25.71 5.75
C PHE A 120 -1.93 -24.80 6.94
N VAL A 121 -2.83 -24.75 7.90
CA VAL A 121 -2.68 -23.92 9.10
C VAL A 121 -1.84 -24.64 10.15
N SER A 122 -2.12 -25.90 10.42
CA SER A 122 -1.57 -26.63 11.56
C SER A 122 -0.26 -27.38 11.23
N GLU A 123 -0.08 -27.82 9.96
CA GLU A 123 1.01 -28.74 9.59
C GLU A 123 1.00 -30.01 10.48
N ASN A 124 2.05 -30.16 11.31
CA ASN A 124 2.20 -31.27 12.27
C ASN A 124 1.74 -30.90 13.69
N ARG A 125 1.08 -29.76 13.88
CA ARG A 125 0.64 -29.27 15.20
C ARG A 125 -0.88 -29.22 15.24
N GLN A 126 -1.46 -29.53 16.39
CA GLN A 126 -2.88 -29.38 16.61
C GLN A 126 -3.17 -27.97 17.13
N PHE A 127 -3.91 -27.18 16.33
CA PHE A 127 -4.46 -25.91 16.75
C PHE A 127 -5.97 -26.06 16.98
N ASP A 128 -6.37 -26.26 18.24
CA ASP A 128 -7.77 -26.46 18.62
C ASP A 128 -8.64 -25.28 18.21
N GLU A 129 -8.08 -24.06 18.19
CA GLU A 129 -8.78 -22.87 17.75
C GLU A 129 -9.22 -22.94 16.27
N VAL A 130 -8.44 -23.61 15.42
CA VAL A 130 -8.81 -23.79 14.00
C VAL A 130 -9.98 -24.75 13.90
N ILE A 131 -9.96 -25.83 14.70
CA ILE A 131 -11.02 -26.84 14.74
C ILE A 131 -12.32 -26.21 15.20
N ILE A 132 -12.32 -25.38 16.25
CA ILE A 132 -13.49 -24.64 16.74
C ILE A 132 -14.08 -23.79 15.62
N ASN A 133 -13.24 -23.05 14.87
CA ASN A 133 -13.69 -22.23 13.76
C ASN A 133 -14.25 -23.06 12.59
N LEU A 134 -13.71 -24.26 12.33
CA LEU A 134 -14.21 -25.14 11.27
C LEU A 134 -15.55 -25.76 11.66
N ILE A 135 -15.74 -26.17 12.92
CA ILE A 135 -17.00 -26.74 13.44
C ILE A 135 -18.11 -25.70 13.35
N GLU A 136 -17.87 -24.45 13.74
CA GLU A 136 -18.87 -23.36 13.68
C GLU A 136 -19.44 -23.18 12.27
N PHE A 137 -18.59 -23.38 11.24
CA PHE A 137 -18.99 -23.23 9.83
C PHE A 137 -19.00 -24.56 9.05
N ALA A 138 -19.16 -25.70 9.74
CA ALA A 138 -19.22 -27.03 9.12
C ALA A 138 -20.43 -27.23 8.22
N SER A 139 -21.53 -26.51 8.47
CA SER A 139 -22.74 -26.52 7.64
C SER A 139 -22.52 -26.02 6.23
N ILE A 140 -21.51 -25.18 5.99
CA ILE A 140 -21.22 -24.57 4.69
C ILE A 140 -20.22 -25.44 3.93
N LYS A 141 -20.73 -26.15 2.92
CA LYS A 141 -19.96 -27.11 2.11
C LYS A 141 -19.69 -26.66 0.66
N ALA A 142 -20.40 -25.63 0.20
CA ALA A 142 -20.28 -25.12 -1.17
C ALA A 142 -19.71 -23.69 -1.19
N GLU A 143 -18.92 -23.37 -2.23
CA GLU A 143 -18.38 -22.03 -2.48
C GLU A 143 -19.49 -20.96 -2.53
N ASP A 144 -20.57 -21.26 -3.27
CA ASP A 144 -21.68 -20.32 -3.45
C ASP A 144 -22.47 -20.07 -2.17
N GLU A 145 -22.55 -21.04 -1.28
CA GLU A 145 -23.18 -20.88 0.06
C GLU A 145 -22.31 -19.95 0.94
N ALA A 146 -21.01 -20.15 0.93
CA ALA A 146 -20.07 -19.29 1.66
C ALA A 146 -20.14 -17.85 1.12
N LEU A 147 -20.16 -17.67 -0.19
CA LEU A 147 -20.28 -16.35 -0.82
C LEU A 147 -21.60 -15.66 -0.48
N ASP A 148 -22.73 -16.37 -0.55
CA ASP A 148 -24.05 -15.81 -0.20
C ASP A 148 -24.13 -15.43 1.28
N TYR A 149 -23.56 -16.25 2.17
CA TYR A 149 -23.51 -15.97 3.58
C TYR A 149 -22.70 -14.69 3.87
N VAL A 150 -21.50 -14.59 3.29
CA VAL A 150 -20.64 -13.42 3.43
C VAL A 150 -21.33 -12.18 2.85
N ALA A 151 -21.96 -12.29 1.68
CA ALA A 151 -22.66 -11.19 1.03
C ALA A 151 -23.82 -10.64 1.87
N LYS A 152 -24.60 -11.54 2.50
CA LYS A 152 -25.67 -11.15 3.44
C LYS A 152 -25.10 -10.40 4.66
N LYS A 153 -24.01 -10.89 5.23
CA LYS A 153 -23.36 -10.28 6.39
C LYS A 153 -22.81 -8.88 6.10
N ILE A 154 -22.42 -8.61 4.86
CA ILE A 154 -21.98 -7.29 4.40
C ILE A 154 -23.16 -6.35 4.10
N GLY A 155 -24.38 -6.88 4.02
CA GLY A 155 -25.58 -6.09 3.74
C GLY A 155 -25.92 -5.94 2.26
N ILE A 156 -25.50 -6.86 1.41
CA ILE A 156 -25.91 -6.89 0.00
C ILE A 156 -27.32 -7.52 -0.08
N THR A 157 -28.34 -6.75 -0.47
CA THR A 157 -29.76 -7.13 -0.44
C THR A 157 -30.33 -7.65 -1.77
N GLN A 158 -29.51 -7.77 -2.81
CA GLN A 158 -29.92 -8.17 -4.16
C GLN A 158 -30.29 -9.68 -4.25
N SER A 159 -30.71 -10.18 -5.43
CA SER A 159 -30.98 -11.59 -5.65
C SER A 159 -29.74 -12.46 -5.36
N LYS A 160 -29.93 -13.73 -5.04
CA LYS A 160 -28.84 -14.64 -4.64
C LYS A 160 -27.70 -14.69 -5.69
N GLU A 161 -28.04 -14.80 -6.96
CA GLU A 161 -27.05 -14.86 -8.06
C GLU A 161 -26.20 -13.59 -8.15
N VAL A 162 -26.87 -12.43 -8.12
CA VAL A 162 -26.20 -11.13 -8.18
C VAL A 162 -25.35 -10.88 -6.93
N ARG A 163 -25.79 -11.33 -5.74
CA ARG A 163 -25.00 -11.24 -4.51
C ARG A 163 -23.70 -12.04 -4.61
N ILE A 164 -23.79 -13.28 -5.10
CA ILE A 164 -22.65 -14.16 -5.28
C ILE A 164 -21.64 -13.54 -6.25
N GLU A 165 -22.10 -13.07 -7.41
CA GLU A 165 -21.24 -12.45 -8.41
C GLU A 165 -20.56 -11.19 -7.88
N ARG A 166 -21.32 -10.31 -7.22
CA ARG A 166 -20.78 -9.09 -6.62
C ARG A 166 -19.79 -9.39 -5.49
N MET A 167 -20.02 -10.45 -4.71
CA MET A 167 -19.08 -10.86 -3.68
C MET A 167 -17.78 -11.40 -4.30
N ARG A 168 -17.87 -12.18 -5.39
CA ARG A 168 -16.70 -12.61 -6.16
C ARG A 168 -15.86 -11.42 -6.64
N GLU A 169 -16.50 -10.42 -7.23
CA GLU A 169 -15.81 -9.18 -7.65
C GLU A 169 -15.10 -8.47 -6.49
N ILE A 170 -15.76 -8.39 -5.33
CA ILE A 170 -15.18 -7.77 -4.13
C ILE A 170 -13.95 -8.55 -3.66
N LEU A 171 -14.03 -9.88 -3.59
CA LEU A 171 -12.90 -10.73 -3.19
C LEU A 171 -11.75 -10.66 -4.21
N ASP A 172 -12.05 -10.68 -5.50
CA ASP A 172 -11.03 -10.60 -6.53
C ASP A 172 -10.28 -9.27 -6.48
N LYS A 173 -11.00 -8.17 -6.32
CA LYS A 173 -10.45 -6.82 -6.43
C LYS A 173 -9.82 -6.30 -5.13
N TYR A 174 -10.40 -6.62 -3.96
CA TYR A 174 -10.01 -5.99 -2.70
C TYR A 174 -9.32 -6.93 -1.72
N LEU A 175 -9.51 -8.24 -1.81
CA LEU A 175 -8.82 -9.19 -0.97
C LEU A 175 -7.47 -9.55 -1.58
N LEU A 176 -6.39 -9.25 -0.86
CA LEU A 176 -5.01 -9.59 -1.24
C LEU A 176 -4.71 -9.35 -2.74
N PRO A 177 -4.94 -8.14 -3.27
CA PRO A 177 -4.80 -7.88 -4.71
C PRO A 177 -3.37 -8.07 -5.23
N HIS A 178 -2.35 -8.07 -4.36
CA HIS A 178 -0.96 -8.33 -4.75
C HIS A 178 -0.73 -9.77 -5.24
N LEU A 179 -1.60 -10.72 -4.88
CA LEU A 179 -1.54 -12.11 -5.35
C LEU A 179 -2.25 -12.32 -6.70
N GLY A 180 -2.94 -11.29 -7.18
CA GLY A 180 -3.68 -11.29 -8.43
C GLY A 180 -5.15 -10.91 -8.26
N ILE A 181 -5.81 -10.63 -9.38
CA ILE A 181 -7.22 -10.20 -9.43
C ILE A 181 -8.09 -11.10 -10.28
N LYS A 182 -7.51 -12.16 -10.85
CA LYS A 182 -8.20 -13.12 -11.71
C LYS A 182 -8.85 -14.23 -10.90
N LYS A 183 -9.80 -14.93 -11.50
CA LYS A 183 -10.47 -16.09 -10.90
C LYS A 183 -9.48 -17.19 -10.48
N GLU A 184 -8.46 -17.42 -11.29
CA GLU A 184 -7.42 -18.44 -11.08
C GLU A 184 -6.58 -18.15 -9.82
N ASP A 185 -6.46 -16.87 -9.43
CA ASP A 185 -5.64 -16.44 -8.31
C ASP A 185 -6.33 -16.65 -6.95
N ARG A 186 -7.64 -16.99 -6.92
CA ARG A 186 -8.40 -17.14 -5.67
C ARG A 186 -7.83 -18.18 -4.73
N ILE A 187 -7.41 -19.31 -5.28
CA ILE A 187 -6.85 -20.39 -4.48
C ILE A 187 -5.54 -19.97 -3.79
N PHE A 188 -4.70 -19.17 -4.46
CA PHE A 188 -3.47 -18.63 -3.86
C PHE A 188 -3.79 -17.64 -2.73
N LYS A 189 -4.88 -16.89 -2.83
CA LYS A 189 -5.37 -16.05 -1.73
C LYS A 189 -5.80 -16.88 -0.54
N ALA A 190 -6.51 -18.00 -0.77
CA ALA A 190 -6.92 -18.91 0.30
C ALA A 190 -5.70 -19.48 1.04
N TYR A 191 -4.70 -19.98 0.31
CA TYR A 191 -3.46 -20.47 0.92
C TYR A 191 -2.70 -19.39 1.69
N ASN A 192 -2.69 -18.17 1.18
CA ASN A 192 -2.05 -17.05 1.88
C ASN A 192 -2.79 -16.70 3.18
N LEU A 193 -4.13 -16.72 3.19
CA LEU A 193 -4.92 -16.56 4.42
C LEU A 193 -4.62 -17.67 5.43
N CYS A 194 -4.47 -18.92 5.01
CA CYS A 194 -4.06 -20.01 5.89
C CYS A 194 -2.66 -19.74 6.51
N LYS A 195 -1.70 -19.23 5.71
CA LYS A 195 -0.38 -18.82 6.23
C LYS A 195 -0.47 -17.66 7.22
N MET A 196 -1.36 -16.69 6.97
CA MET A 196 -1.60 -15.58 7.91
C MET A 196 -2.18 -16.09 9.22
N LEU A 197 -3.17 -16.97 9.17
CA LEU A 197 -3.75 -17.63 10.37
C LEU A 197 -2.69 -18.43 11.13
N LYS A 198 -1.87 -19.20 10.43
CA LYS A 198 -0.76 -19.95 11.03
C LYS A 198 0.22 -19.05 11.78
N LYS A 199 0.66 -17.96 11.14
CA LYS A 199 1.57 -17.00 11.79
C LYS A 199 0.90 -16.36 13.00
N PHE A 200 -0.36 -15.94 12.87
CA PHE A 200 -1.12 -15.33 13.95
C PHE A 200 -1.23 -16.28 15.16
N LEU A 201 -1.56 -17.54 14.94
CA LEU A 201 -1.68 -18.55 15.99
C LEU A 201 -0.34 -18.81 16.70
N ARG A 202 0.75 -18.90 15.95
CA ARG A 202 2.08 -19.10 16.53
C ARG A 202 2.53 -17.92 17.41
N VAL A 203 2.18 -16.69 17.03
CA VAL A 203 2.45 -15.50 17.85
C VAL A 203 1.52 -15.46 19.06
N SER A 204 0.23 -15.78 18.91
CA SER A 204 -0.73 -15.78 20.01
C SER A 204 -0.44 -16.86 21.06
N ARG A 205 0.27 -17.93 20.70
CA ARG A 205 0.76 -18.98 21.60
C ARG A 205 2.18 -18.74 22.09
N GLU A 206 2.74 -17.56 21.84
CA GLU A 206 4.10 -17.18 22.24
C GLU A 206 5.20 -18.07 21.65
N GLU A 207 4.92 -18.84 20.60
CA GLU A 207 5.91 -19.63 19.87
C GLU A 207 6.82 -18.76 18.97
N LEU A 208 6.31 -17.59 18.57
CA LEU A 208 7.02 -16.56 17.83
C LEU A 208 6.88 -15.24 18.57
N GLN A 209 7.92 -14.44 18.51
CA GLN A 209 7.88 -13.06 19.03
C GLN A 209 6.92 -12.22 18.22
N VAL A 210 6.35 -11.22 18.88
CA VAL A 210 5.53 -10.18 18.25
C VAL A 210 6.38 -9.42 17.23
N ASP A 211 5.82 -9.11 16.09
CA ASP A 211 6.52 -8.35 15.07
C ASP A 211 6.66 -6.88 15.50
N ASP A 212 7.87 -6.38 15.42
CA ASP A 212 8.16 -4.97 15.66
C ASP A 212 7.97 -4.17 14.36
N LYS A 213 7.00 -3.26 14.36
CA LYS A 213 6.71 -2.37 13.22
C LYS A 213 7.79 -1.31 13.00
N ASP A 214 8.55 -0.97 14.05
CA ASP A 214 9.57 0.08 13.98
C ASP A 214 10.94 -0.44 13.56
N HIS A 215 11.11 -1.78 13.56
CA HIS A 215 12.28 -2.43 13.00
C HIS A 215 12.44 -2.13 11.51
N TYR A 216 13.62 -1.69 11.07
CA TYR A 216 13.87 -1.26 9.68
C TYR A 216 13.68 -2.36 8.62
N MET A 217 13.72 -3.64 8.99
CA MET A 217 13.33 -4.75 8.08
C MET A 217 11.84 -4.74 7.71
N ASN A 218 11.01 -4.06 8.50
CA ASN A 218 9.57 -3.97 8.30
C ASN A 218 9.17 -2.64 7.62
N LYS A 219 10.14 -1.81 7.26
CA LYS A 219 9.95 -0.54 6.58
C LYS A 219 10.49 -0.59 5.16
N LYS A 220 9.93 0.24 4.29
CA LYS A 220 10.37 0.46 2.92
C LYS A 220 10.57 1.94 2.68
N LEU A 221 11.70 2.31 2.09
CA LEU A 221 11.95 3.67 1.62
C LEU A 221 11.38 3.83 0.22
N LYS A 222 10.56 4.86 0.02
CA LYS A 222 10.06 5.29 -1.29
C LYS A 222 10.92 6.44 -1.79
N LEU A 223 11.69 6.17 -2.83
CA LEU A 223 12.56 7.16 -3.49
C LEU A 223 11.77 7.98 -4.52
N ALA A 224 12.40 9.01 -5.05
CA ALA A 224 11.82 9.88 -6.09
C ALA A 224 11.23 9.11 -7.28
N GLY A 225 11.90 8.02 -7.72
CA GLY A 225 11.42 7.16 -8.80
C GLY A 225 10.11 6.44 -8.47
N ASP A 226 9.99 5.88 -7.25
CA ASP A 226 8.75 5.22 -6.78
C ASP A 226 7.61 6.22 -6.69
N LEU A 227 7.87 7.40 -6.13
CA LEU A 227 6.89 8.48 -5.97
C LEU A 227 6.37 8.99 -7.33
N LEU A 228 7.27 9.19 -8.29
CA LEU A 228 6.88 9.60 -9.64
C LEU A 228 6.12 8.50 -10.38
N SER A 229 6.50 7.23 -10.20
CA SER A 229 5.80 6.09 -10.78
C SER A 229 4.37 5.99 -10.25
N ASP A 230 4.16 6.14 -8.94
CA ASP A 230 2.84 6.12 -8.31
C ASP A 230 1.98 7.29 -8.83
N LEU A 231 2.56 8.49 -8.92
CA LEU A 231 1.90 9.68 -9.46
C LEU A 231 1.49 9.49 -10.91
N LEU A 232 2.39 8.99 -11.76
CA LEU A 232 2.13 8.75 -13.18
C LEU A 232 1.03 7.70 -13.38
N ARG A 233 1.10 6.58 -12.68
CA ARG A 233 0.09 5.50 -12.75
C ARG A 233 -1.31 6.00 -12.39
N LEU A 234 -1.42 6.82 -11.33
CA LEU A 234 -2.70 7.40 -10.93
C LEU A 234 -3.24 8.34 -12.01
N ASN A 235 -2.40 9.24 -12.52
CA ASN A 235 -2.81 10.24 -13.50
C ASN A 235 -3.16 9.61 -14.85
N ILE A 236 -2.50 8.53 -15.26
CA ILE A 236 -2.90 7.74 -16.45
C ILE A 236 -4.29 7.13 -16.25
N LYS A 237 -4.60 6.56 -15.07
CA LYS A 237 -5.95 6.04 -14.78
C LYS A 237 -7.01 7.13 -14.87
N VAL A 238 -6.72 8.33 -14.35
CA VAL A 238 -7.63 9.48 -14.47
C VAL A 238 -7.81 9.90 -15.93
N LEU A 239 -6.72 9.92 -16.71
CA LEU A 239 -6.78 10.23 -18.15
C LEU A 239 -7.65 9.23 -18.91
N ILE A 240 -7.48 7.92 -18.64
CA ILE A 240 -8.30 6.86 -19.25
C ILE A 240 -9.77 7.02 -18.85
N GLY A 241 -10.05 7.29 -17.58
CA GLY A 241 -11.42 7.52 -17.10
C GLY A 241 -12.08 8.74 -17.75
N ASP A 242 -11.34 9.84 -17.90
CA ASP A 242 -11.81 11.04 -18.61
C ASP A 242 -12.10 10.77 -20.10
N LEU A 243 -11.23 10.02 -20.74
CA LEU A 243 -11.35 9.60 -22.13
C LEU A 243 -12.60 8.75 -22.35
N LEU A 244 -12.82 7.74 -21.51
CA LEU A 244 -14.02 6.88 -21.54
C LEU A 244 -15.29 7.68 -21.30
N TYR A 245 -15.28 8.59 -20.31
CA TYR A 245 -16.43 9.46 -20.03
C TYR A 245 -16.76 10.35 -21.22
N ASN A 246 -15.78 11.01 -21.82
CA ASN A 246 -15.95 11.88 -22.98
C ASN A 246 -16.47 11.08 -24.19
N PHE A 247 -15.93 9.88 -24.42
CA PHE A 247 -16.41 8.99 -25.49
C PHE A 247 -17.89 8.63 -25.30
N GLN A 248 -18.25 8.10 -24.13
CA GLN A 248 -19.63 7.72 -23.82
C GLN A 248 -20.59 8.91 -23.93
N ARG A 249 -20.18 10.09 -23.49
CA ARG A 249 -20.97 11.31 -23.58
C ARG A 249 -21.22 11.74 -25.02
N MET A 250 -20.23 11.59 -25.91
CA MET A 250 -20.36 11.93 -27.32
C MET A 250 -21.21 10.92 -28.10
N VAL A 251 -21.00 9.62 -27.84
CA VAL A 251 -21.82 8.56 -28.46
C VAL A 251 -23.30 8.69 -28.06
N LYS A 252 -23.61 9.00 -26.79
CA LYS A 252 -24.99 9.28 -26.36
C LYS A 252 -25.64 10.47 -27.08
N ARG A 253 -24.84 11.38 -27.63
CA ARG A 253 -25.30 12.52 -28.42
C ARG A 253 -25.31 12.25 -29.93
N GLY A 254 -25.11 11.00 -30.35
CA GLY A 254 -25.08 10.60 -31.76
C GLY A 254 -23.85 11.09 -32.53
N LYS A 255 -22.78 11.52 -31.82
CA LYS A 255 -21.55 12.00 -32.47
C LYS A 255 -20.43 10.97 -32.31
N PHE A 256 -19.73 10.68 -33.40
CA PHE A 256 -18.52 9.85 -33.39
C PHE A 256 -17.29 10.75 -33.43
N PRO A 257 -16.64 10.97 -32.28
CA PRO A 257 -15.50 11.87 -32.18
C PRO A 257 -14.22 11.21 -32.70
N THR A 258 -13.33 12.02 -33.24
CA THR A 258 -11.95 11.61 -33.49
C THR A 258 -11.17 11.48 -32.19
N ILE A 259 -10.14 10.63 -32.13
CA ILE A 259 -9.32 10.40 -30.93
C ILE A 259 -8.73 11.73 -30.43
N LYS A 260 -8.30 12.61 -31.33
CA LYS A 260 -7.75 13.92 -30.99
C LYS A 260 -8.73 14.79 -30.18
N ASN A 261 -10.03 14.71 -30.47
CA ASN A 261 -11.07 15.50 -29.77
C ASN A 261 -11.48 14.89 -28.43
N LEU A 262 -11.09 13.62 -28.16
CA LEU A 262 -11.38 12.92 -26.92
C LEU A 262 -10.33 13.22 -25.86
N ILE A 263 -9.07 13.32 -26.27
CA ILE A 263 -7.92 13.47 -25.38
C ILE A 263 -7.75 14.93 -25.00
N ARG A 264 -7.75 15.21 -23.70
CA ARG A 264 -7.34 16.51 -23.16
C ARG A 264 -5.81 16.52 -23.04
N ASP A 265 -5.14 17.13 -24.01
CA ASP A 265 -3.69 17.17 -24.15
C ASP A 265 -2.95 17.65 -22.88
N LYS A 266 -3.49 18.67 -22.20
CA LYS A 266 -2.87 19.28 -21.02
C LYS A 266 -3.19 18.58 -19.68
N LEU A 267 -4.16 17.66 -19.65
CA LEU A 267 -4.65 17.06 -18.40
C LEU A 267 -3.51 16.37 -17.61
N LEU A 268 -2.76 15.48 -18.26
CA LEU A 268 -1.67 14.74 -17.62
C LEU A 268 -0.57 15.68 -17.16
N THR A 269 -0.13 16.58 -18.04
CA THR A 269 0.95 17.53 -17.77
C THR A 269 0.60 18.45 -16.60
N GLN A 270 -0.60 19.04 -16.60
CA GLN A 270 -1.03 19.95 -15.54
C GLN A 270 -1.15 19.26 -14.18
N ARG A 271 -1.63 18.01 -14.13
CA ARG A 271 -1.74 17.27 -12.88
C ARG A 271 -0.38 16.92 -12.29
N ILE A 272 0.57 16.43 -13.12
CA ILE A 272 1.94 16.16 -12.67
C ILE A 272 2.60 17.44 -12.21
N TYR A 273 2.47 18.50 -13.01
CA TYR A 273 3.00 19.82 -12.68
C TYR A 273 2.46 20.35 -11.34
N SER A 274 1.14 20.31 -11.15
CA SER A 274 0.51 20.76 -9.90
C SER A 274 1.03 19.98 -8.68
N SER A 275 1.17 18.66 -8.79
CA SER A 275 1.73 17.84 -7.71
C SER A 275 3.17 18.21 -7.38
N MET A 276 4.01 18.42 -8.39
CA MET A 276 5.41 18.84 -8.22
C MET A 276 5.52 20.24 -7.61
N ALA A 277 4.65 21.17 -8.05
CA ALA A 277 4.70 22.57 -7.60
C ALA A 277 4.18 22.73 -6.16
N THR A 278 3.05 22.05 -5.82
CA THR A 278 2.41 22.18 -4.51
C THR A 278 2.93 21.23 -3.45
N GLY A 279 3.59 20.14 -3.87
CA GLY A 279 4.01 19.06 -2.96
C GLY A 279 2.88 18.14 -2.50
N THR A 280 1.67 18.28 -3.07
CA THR A 280 0.53 17.41 -2.77
C THR A 280 0.55 16.19 -3.69
N TRP A 281 0.64 15.01 -3.10
CA TRP A 281 0.82 13.75 -3.82
C TRP A 281 -0.43 12.88 -3.82
N VAL A 282 -0.29 11.67 -4.35
CA VAL A 282 -1.32 10.62 -4.33
C VAL A 282 -1.84 10.41 -2.90
N SER A 283 -3.14 10.19 -2.74
CA SER A 283 -3.80 10.04 -1.43
C SER A 283 -3.78 11.26 -0.50
N GLY A 284 -3.55 12.46 -1.03
CA GLY A 284 -3.59 13.70 -0.25
C GLY A 284 -2.38 13.93 0.66
N ARG A 285 -1.32 13.15 0.51
CA ARG A 285 -0.04 13.38 1.21
C ARG A 285 0.54 14.73 0.79
N LYS A 286 0.93 15.55 1.75
CA LYS A 286 1.53 16.87 1.55
C LYS A 286 3.01 16.85 1.91
N GLY A 287 3.77 17.82 1.40
CA GLY A 287 5.18 18.01 1.75
C GLY A 287 6.15 17.05 1.08
N ILE A 288 5.72 16.31 0.04
CA ILE A 288 6.60 15.39 -0.70
C ILE A 288 7.58 16.14 -1.61
N SER A 289 7.10 17.19 -2.28
CA SER A 289 7.95 18.10 -3.03
C SER A 289 8.18 19.35 -2.21
N GLN A 290 9.42 19.61 -1.83
CA GLN A 290 9.82 20.75 -1.02
C GLN A 290 10.80 21.63 -1.82
N ARG A 291 10.86 22.92 -1.50
CA ARG A 291 11.89 23.81 -2.02
C ARG A 291 13.23 23.41 -1.40
N ILE A 292 14.28 23.28 -2.22
CA ILE A 292 15.61 22.95 -1.72
C ILE A 292 16.09 24.03 -0.73
N GLN A 293 16.68 23.61 0.36
CA GLN A 293 17.33 24.50 1.33
C GLN A 293 18.77 24.73 0.88
N ARG A 294 19.16 26.01 0.74
CA ARG A 294 20.50 26.41 0.29
C ARG A 294 21.14 27.40 1.30
N LEU A 295 21.05 27.10 2.60
CA LEU A 295 21.75 27.89 3.61
C LEU A 295 23.27 27.68 3.51
N ASN A 296 23.67 26.43 3.36
CA ASN A 296 25.04 26.02 3.10
C ASN A 296 25.07 24.72 2.31
N TYR A 297 26.25 24.29 1.89
CA TYR A 297 26.42 23.09 1.07
C TYR A 297 26.01 21.80 1.80
N LEU A 298 26.32 21.69 3.11
CA LEU A 298 25.97 20.52 3.91
C LEU A 298 24.45 20.42 4.13
N GLU A 299 23.79 21.54 4.41
CA GLU A 299 22.32 21.59 4.52
C GLU A 299 21.63 21.15 3.23
N MET A 300 22.15 21.59 2.10
CA MET A 300 21.64 21.17 0.78
C MET A 300 21.78 19.67 0.59
N LEU A 301 22.94 19.09 0.89
CA LEU A 301 23.16 17.64 0.80
C LEU A 301 22.27 16.87 1.79
N SER A 302 22.14 17.34 3.02
CA SER A 302 21.25 16.76 4.02
C SER A 302 19.80 16.77 3.54
N HIS A 303 19.32 17.87 2.98
CA HIS A 303 17.97 17.96 2.45
C HIS A 303 17.73 17.01 1.26
N LEU A 304 18.71 16.81 0.38
CA LEU A 304 18.62 15.84 -0.74
C LEU A 304 18.54 14.39 -0.28
N GLN A 305 19.10 14.07 0.89
CA GLN A 305 19.14 12.72 1.46
C GLN A 305 18.11 12.51 2.57
N ARG A 306 17.31 13.52 2.91
CA ARG A 306 16.37 13.49 4.03
C ARG A 306 15.31 12.41 3.86
N VAL A 307 15.10 11.63 4.92
CA VAL A 307 14.06 10.63 5.04
C VAL A 307 13.00 11.13 6.00
N VAL A 308 11.74 11.12 5.58
CA VAL A 308 10.60 11.59 6.39
C VAL A 308 9.63 10.45 6.64
N SER A 309 9.23 10.29 7.91
CA SER A 309 8.14 9.39 8.29
C SER A 309 6.79 10.06 8.02
N PRO A 310 5.76 9.32 7.54
CA PRO A 310 4.43 9.86 7.27
C PRO A 310 3.58 10.10 8.53
N LEU A 311 4.17 9.98 9.72
CA LEU A 311 3.47 10.23 10.98
C LEU A 311 3.12 11.71 11.10
N SER A 312 1.89 11.98 11.55
CA SER A 312 1.47 13.36 11.82
C SER A 312 2.22 13.92 13.02
N ALA A 313 2.65 15.17 12.90
CA ALA A 313 3.29 15.90 14.02
C ALA A 313 2.39 16.00 15.26
N SER A 314 1.07 15.98 15.06
CA SER A 314 0.07 16.04 16.13
C SER A 314 -0.17 14.70 16.85
N GLN A 315 0.35 13.59 16.33
CA GLN A 315 0.26 12.29 17.00
C GLN A 315 1.45 12.10 17.92
N GLU A 316 1.19 12.12 19.22
CA GLU A 316 2.15 11.78 20.28
C GLU A 316 2.35 10.25 20.31
N ASN A 317 3.10 9.72 19.37
CA ASN A 317 3.50 8.32 19.38
C ASN A 317 4.99 8.23 19.70
N PHE A 318 5.30 8.10 20.99
CA PHE A 318 6.68 8.03 21.50
C PHE A 318 7.43 6.84 20.90
N GLU A 319 6.82 5.65 20.84
CA GLU A 319 7.45 4.43 20.32
C GLU A 319 7.99 4.60 18.88
N ALA A 320 7.26 5.31 18.03
CA ALA A 320 7.67 5.55 16.65
C ALA A 320 8.74 6.64 16.51
N ARG A 321 8.98 7.44 17.57
CA ARG A 321 9.97 8.52 17.60
C ARG A 321 11.22 8.16 18.39
N GLU A 322 11.19 7.06 19.14
CA GLU A 322 12.36 6.55 19.83
C GLU A 322 13.42 6.08 18.85
N LEU A 323 14.68 6.21 19.26
CA LEU A 323 15.82 5.72 18.50
C LEU A 323 15.83 4.18 18.56
N HIS A 324 15.42 3.55 17.47
CA HIS A 324 15.49 2.10 17.36
C HIS A 324 16.90 1.63 17.02
N SER A 325 17.36 0.52 17.61
CA SER A 325 18.72 -0.02 17.39
C SER A 325 19.04 -0.28 15.90
N THR A 326 18.04 -0.62 15.09
CA THR A 326 18.19 -0.83 13.65
C THR A 326 18.35 0.44 12.82
N HIS A 327 18.22 1.63 13.42
CA HIS A 327 18.54 2.90 12.77
C HIS A 327 20.05 3.10 12.62
N LEU A 328 20.85 2.49 13.50
CA LEU A 328 22.30 2.59 13.47
C LEU A 328 22.86 2.10 12.14
N GLY A 329 23.75 2.89 11.54
CA GLY A 329 24.31 2.62 10.22
C GLY A 329 23.36 2.90 9.00
N ARG A 330 22.13 3.38 9.25
CA ARG A 330 21.15 3.73 8.21
C ARG A 330 20.72 5.18 8.26
N LEU A 331 20.42 5.68 9.46
CA LEU A 331 20.03 7.08 9.69
C LEU A 331 21.13 7.80 10.47
N CYS A 332 21.25 9.11 10.23
CA CYS A 332 22.22 9.93 10.97
C CYS A 332 21.79 10.04 12.46
N PRO A 333 22.64 9.65 13.42
CA PRO A 333 22.26 9.69 14.83
C PRO A 333 22.16 11.12 15.39
N ILE A 334 22.73 12.11 14.69
CA ILE A 334 22.70 13.52 15.11
C ILE A 334 21.42 14.19 14.60
N GLU A 335 21.01 13.92 13.36
CA GLU A 335 19.83 14.52 12.75
C GLU A 335 18.52 13.77 13.05
N THR A 336 18.60 12.54 13.55
CA THR A 336 17.45 11.74 13.98
C THR A 336 17.28 11.86 15.49
N PRO A 337 16.12 12.18 16.02
CA PRO A 337 14.83 12.46 15.40
C PRO A 337 14.55 13.96 15.21
N GLU A 338 15.30 14.63 14.36
CA GLU A 338 15.06 16.04 14.09
C GLU A 338 13.64 16.22 13.50
N GLY A 339 13.00 17.22 13.98
CA GLY A 339 11.76 17.73 13.46
C GLY A 339 10.52 17.10 14.06
N THR A 340 9.53 17.80 13.82
CA THR A 340 8.15 17.54 14.21
C THR A 340 7.48 16.52 13.30
#